data_8eec9e8c5d322a0cd3d6987c4dbbda25
#
_entry.id   8eec9e8c5d322a0cd3d6987c4dbbda25
#
_cell.length_a   1.000
_cell.length_b   1.000
_cell.length_c   1.000
_cell.angle_alpha   90.00
_cell.angle_beta   90.00
_cell.angle_gamma   90.00
#
_symmetry.space_group_name_H-M   'P 1'
#
loop_
_entity.id
_entity.type
_entity.pdbx_description
1 polymer ?
#
loop_
_entity_poly.entity_id
_entity_poly.type
_entity_poly.pdbx_seq_one_letter_code
_entity_poly.pdbx_strand_id
1 'polypeptide(L)'
;KLNSANEVYEIDAEMEDVEGEVTSITDNAVYIDFDFGGRVGNIKCVPSSGCEYYLENSKISETKLTKILNESKLYAKAQVNNLGKVKRFDFYYDSNTTGMLKSISSSTLSLKTSYGRTAVYELDDDAELVLDGVNATYREIKKRLKDTDMLVTVEFDKDEDYVTSVNVKSLTLEGMLDVVDSKRIVIVNDEVRHVIDVPYNDTNIYCEYNGEEISYTRMRSIFADEKNPMKIEAEMNEDDYSLKSMIVVSGTVDEGTVKSISGTSITIVNAVGLEYTYKVEPAARGYINDEETSMLTKVREAALEDGATVRV
;
A
#
# COMPACT_ATOMS: atom_id res chain seq x y z
N LYS A 1 -29.58 -16.57 27.16
CA LYS A 1 -31.05 -16.68 27.21
C LYS A 1 -31.62 -15.74 28.24
N LEU A 2 -32.83 -15.23 28.01
CA LEU A 2 -33.56 -14.35 28.94
C LEU A 2 -34.73 -15.09 29.53
N ASN A 3 -35.04 -14.83 30.83
CA ASN A 3 -36.23 -15.28 31.49
C ASN A 3 -37.43 -14.36 31.17
N SER A 4 -38.60 -14.65 31.69
CA SER A 4 -39.82 -13.89 31.46
C SER A 4 -39.80 -12.46 32.03
N ALA A 5 -38.81 -12.13 32.88
CA ALA A 5 -38.57 -10.79 33.41
C ALA A 5 -37.49 -10.02 32.64
N ASN A 6 -37.01 -10.51 31.51
CA ASN A 6 -35.90 -9.98 30.71
C ASN A 6 -34.54 -10.02 31.44
N GLU A 7 -34.38 -10.87 32.43
CA GLU A 7 -33.10 -11.06 33.11
C GLU A 7 -32.31 -12.17 32.40
N VAL A 8 -31.01 -11.98 32.25
CA VAL A 8 -30.11 -12.98 31.66
C VAL A 8 -29.91 -14.13 32.66
N TYR A 9 -30.37 -15.32 32.33
CA TYR A 9 -30.16 -16.52 33.12
C TYR A 9 -29.17 -17.53 32.52
N GLU A 10 -28.86 -17.36 31.26
CA GLU A 10 -27.92 -18.22 30.53
C GLU A 10 -27.16 -17.39 29.50
N ILE A 11 -25.86 -17.41 29.59
CA ILE A 11 -24.95 -16.85 28.56
C ILE A 11 -24.19 -18.04 27.99
N ASP A 12 -24.41 -18.28 26.70
CA ASP A 12 -23.63 -19.26 25.93
C ASP A 12 -22.60 -18.46 25.14
N ALA A 13 -21.33 -18.66 25.44
CA ALA A 13 -20.23 -18.04 24.73
C ALA A 13 -19.33 -19.16 24.18
N GLU A 14 -19.29 -19.28 22.89
CA GLU A 14 -18.31 -20.12 22.20
C GLU A 14 -17.03 -19.29 22.04
N MET A 15 -15.90 -19.84 22.49
CA MET A 15 -14.60 -19.27 22.17
C MET A 15 -14.12 -19.86 20.85
N GLU A 16 -13.90 -19.00 19.88
CA GLU A 16 -13.29 -19.38 18.61
C GLU A 16 -11.80 -19.65 18.77
N ASP A 17 -11.23 -20.41 17.84
CA ASP A 17 -9.78 -20.57 17.77
C ASP A 17 -9.13 -19.18 17.59
N VAL A 18 -8.00 -18.99 18.27
CA VAL A 18 -7.24 -17.74 18.21
C VAL A 18 -6.04 -17.94 17.29
N GLU A 19 -5.85 -17.00 16.37
CA GLU A 19 -4.71 -17.01 15.45
C GLU A 19 -4.04 -15.63 15.42
N GLY A 20 -2.70 -15.61 15.46
CA GLY A 20 -1.94 -14.36 15.42
C GLY A 20 -0.46 -14.52 15.77
N GLU A 21 0.24 -13.37 15.84
CA GLU A 21 1.66 -13.30 16.16
C GLU A 21 1.92 -13.66 17.63
N VAL A 22 2.85 -14.57 17.87
CA VAL A 22 3.27 -14.95 19.22
C VAL A 22 4.22 -13.89 19.77
N THR A 23 3.80 -13.23 20.85
CA THR A 23 4.59 -12.17 21.48
C THR A 23 5.41 -12.66 22.68
N SER A 24 4.95 -13.70 23.36
CA SER A 24 5.73 -14.36 24.39
C SER A 24 5.21 -15.75 24.71
N ILE A 25 6.10 -16.63 25.18
CA ILE A 25 5.81 -17.95 25.71
C ILE A 25 6.34 -18.00 27.13
N THR A 26 5.48 -18.39 28.08
CA THR A 26 5.82 -18.54 29.49
C THR A 26 5.35 -19.92 29.95
N ASP A 27 5.85 -20.41 31.11
CA ASP A 27 5.49 -21.71 31.65
C ASP A 27 3.98 -21.99 31.79
N ASN A 28 3.16 -20.92 31.74
CA ASN A 28 1.72 -21.03 32.02
C ASN A 28 0.85 -20.43 30.90
N ALA A 29 1.43 -19.80 29.87
CA ALA A 29 0.65 -19.17 28.82
C ALA A 29 1.49 -18.85 27.57
N VAL A 30 0.80 -18.83 26.43
CA VAL A 30 1.26 -18.24 25.17
C VAL A 30 0.48 -16.95 24.99
N TYR A 31 1.16 -15.85 24.68
CA TYR A 31 0.54 -14.57 24.38
C TYR A 31 0.55 -14.35 22.87
N ILE A 32 -0.64 -14.12 22.34
CA ILE A 32 -0.86 -13.97 20.91
C ILE A 32 -1.46 -12.59 20.64
N ASP A 33 -0.82 -11.81 19.79
CA ASP A 33 -1.41 -10.60 19.20
C ASP A 33 -2.29 -11.02 18.03
N PHE A 34 -3.54 -10.61 18.06
CA PHE A 34 -4.52 -10.94 17.04
C PHE A 34 -5.20 -9.69 16.50
N ASP A 35 -5.64 -9.77 15.24
CA ASP A 35 -6.54 -8.81 14.65
C ASP A 35 -7.87 -9.48 14.33
N PHE A 36 -8.95 -8.95 14.87
CA PHE A 36 -10.30 -9.41 14.55
C PHE A 36 -11.16 -8.22 14.14
N GLY A 37 -11.35 -8.08 12.83
CA GLY A 37 -12.20 -7.04 12.26
C GLY A 37 -11.74 -5.62 12.60
N GLY A 38 -10.41 -5.35 12.57
CA GLY A 38 -9.80 -4.07 12.89
C GLY A 38 -9.67 -3.79 14.40
N ARG A 39 -9.88 -4.80 15.24
CA ARG A 39 -9.60 -4.73 16.68
C ARG A 39 -8.34 -5.53 16.98
N VAL A 40 -7.26 -4.82 17.12
CA VAL A 40 -5.97 -5.40 17.54
C VAL A 40 -5.96 -5.58 19.05
N GLY A 41 -5.55 -6.75 19.52
CA GLY A 41 -5.45 -7.04 20.94
C GLY A 41 -4.41 -8.12 21.22
N ASN A 42 -3.98 -8.20 22.48
CA ASN A 42 -3.12 -9.28 22.98
C ASN A 42 -3.95 -10.20 23.85
N ILE A 43 -4.00 -11.48 23.50
CA ILE A 43 -4.72 -12.48 24.27
C ILE A 43 -3.77 -13.45 24.97
N LYS A 44 -4.08 -13.73 26.22
CA LYS A 44 -3.39 -14.75 27.02
C LYS A 44 -4.04 -16.10 26.79
N CYS A 45 -3.39 -16.98 26.05
CA CYS A 45 -3.81 -18.35 25.81
C CYS A 45 -3.22 -19.29 26.86
N VAL A 46 -4.09 -19.87 27.72
CA VAL A 46 -3.67 -20.76 28.79
C VAL A 46 -3.74 -22.23 28.35
N PRO A 47 -2.61 -22.97 28.34
CA PRO A 47 -2.61 -24.37 27.96
C PRO A 47 -3.48 -25.21 28.90
N SER A 48 -4.18 -26.20 28.40
CA SER A 48 -4.83 -27.26 29.18
C SER A 48 -3.81 -28.29 29.62
N SER A 49 -4.18 -29.12 30.61
CA SER A 49 -3.37 -30.29 30.92
C SER A 49 -3.26 -31.21 29.72
N GLY A 50 -2.04 -31.53 29.31
CA GLY A 50 -1.77 -32.32 28.10
C GLY A 50 -1.86 -31.53 26.78
N CYS A 51 -1.77 -30.20 26.83
CA CYS A 51 -1.66 -29.36 25.62
C CYS A 51 -0.51 -29.82 24.73
N GLU A 52 -0.75 -29.85 23.45
CA GLU A 52 0.24 -30.22 22.43
C GLU A 52 0.72 -29.00 21.70
N TYR A 53 2.02 -28.98 21.36
CA TYR A 53 2.68 -27.92 20.63
C TYR A 53 3.27 -28.50 19.34
N TYR A 54 2.97 -27.89 18.22
CA TYR A 54 3.48 -28.25 16.91
C TYR A 54 4.12 -27.02 16.24
N LEU A 55 5.23 -27.22 15.57
CA LEU A 55 5.85 -26.25 14.69
C LEU A 55 5.93 -26.85 13.29
N GLU A 56 5.34 -26.20 12.28
CA GLU A 56 5.28 -26.70 10.91
C GLU A 56 4.85 -28.19 10.85
N ASN A 57 3.77 -28.51 11.58
CA ASN A 57 3.21 -29.86 11.75
C ASN A 57 4.08 -30.87 12.52
N SER A 58 5.24 -30.48 13.02
CA SER A 58 6.14 -31.34 13.82
C SER A 58 5.97 -31.06 15.29
N LYS A 59 5.81 -32.11 16.13
CA LYS A 59 5.66 -31.94 17.57
C LYS A 59 6.95 -31.36 18.18
N ILE A 60 6.80 -30.30 18.96
CA ILE A 60 7.91 -29.54 19.54
C ILE A 60 7.69 -29.33 21.06
N SER A 61 8.74 -29.07 21.80
CA SER A 61 8.64 -28.71 23.23
C SER A 61 8.58 -27.18 23.38
N GLU A 62 7.87 -26.76 24.44
CA GLU A 62 7.77 -25.34 24.82
C GLU A 62 9.13 -24.65 24.96
N THR A 63 10.11 -25.36 25.57
CA THR A 63 11.48 -24.84 25.72
C THR A 63 12.19 -24.55 24.38
N LYS A 64 11.94 -25.39 23.36
CA LYS A 64 12.48 -25.14 22.03
C LYS A 64 11.76 -23.98 21.35
N LEU A 65 10.44 -23.90 21.48
CA LEU A 65 9.65 -22.78 20.96
C LEU A 65 10.10 -21.44 21.53
N THR A 66 10.35 -21.38 22.84
CA THR A 66 10.85 -20.15 23.48
C THR A 66 12.21 -19.70 22.93
N LYS A 67 13.09 -20.65 22.59
CA LYS A 67 14.36 -20.31 21.92
C LYS A 67 14.14 -19.76 20.52
N ILE A 68 13.30 -20.44 19.74
CA ILE A 68 12.99 -20.03 18.36
C ILE A 68 12.33 -18.64 18.37
N LEU A 69 11.40 -18.37 19.29
CA LEU A 69 10.75 -17.06 19.39
C LEU A 69 11.73 -15.91 19.68
N ASN A 70 12.88 -16.19 20.31
CA ASN A 70 13.93 -15.18 20.53
C ASN A 70 14.77 -14.92 19.27
N GLU A 71 14.74 -15.83 18.31
CA GLU A 71 15.55 -15.80 17.09
C GLU A 71 14.68 -15.47 15.86
N SER A 72 13.40 -15.85 15.88
CA SER A 72 12.49 -15.74 14.74
C SER A 72 11.08 -15.34 15.16
N LYS A 73 10.34 -14.72 14.26
CA LYS A 73 8.90 -14.49 14.46
C LYS A 73 8.13 -15.79 14.31
N LEU A 74 7.24 -16.04 15.26
CA LEU A 74 6.30 -17.15 15.21
C LEU A 74 4.87 -16.65 15.22
N TYR A 75 4.06 -17.32 14.46
CA TYR A 75 2.60 -17.23 14.52
C TYR A 75 2.06 -18.51 15.14
N ALA A 76 0.89 -18.43 15.74
CA ALA A 76 0.25 -19.61 16.30
C ALA A 76 -1.26 -19.57 16.08
N LYS A 77 -1.81 -20.75 15.80
CA LYS A 77 -3.23 -21.05 15.91
C LYS A 77 -3.46 -21.84 17.19
N ALA A 78 -4.25 -21.28 18.09
CA ALA A 78 -4.60 -21.86 19.37
C ALA A 78 -6.00 -22.47 19.31
N GLN A 79 -6.10 -23.80 19.41
CA GLN A 79 -7.39 -24.52 19.48
C GLN A 79 -7.92 -24.56 20.90
N VAL A 80 -9.06 -23.89 21.13
CA VAL A 80 -9.62 -23.71 22.47
C VAL A 80 -10.64 -24.80 22.78
N ASN A 81 -10.67 -25.26 24.03
CA ASN A 81 -11.68 -26.21 24.52
C ASN A 81 -12.86 -25.47 25.17
N ASN A 82 -13.90 -26.22 25.54
CA ASN A 82 -15.13 -25.70 26.18
C ASN A 82 -14.89 -24.93 27.50
N LEU A 83 -13.70 -25.01 28.08
CA LEU A 83 -13.31 -24.30 29.29
C LEU A 83 -12.45 -23.06 29.01
N GLY A 84 -12.31 -22.67 27.72
CA GLY A 84 -11.48 -21.55 27.33
C GLY A 84 -9.98 -21.81 27.46
N LYS A 85 -9.55 -23.09 27.56
CA LYS A 85 -8.15 -23.48 27.62
C LYS A 85 -7.71 -24.09 26.30
N VAL A 86 -6.47 -23.82 25.90
CA VAL A 86 -5.90 -24.33 24.68
C VAL A 86 -5.49 -25.79 24.82
N LYS A 87 -5.99 -26.64 23.93
CA LYS A 87 -5.65 -28.06 23.85
C LYS A 87 -4.50 -28.32 22.86
N ARG A 88 -4.30 -27.43 21.89
CA ARG A 88 -3.28 -27.54 20.87
C ARG A 88 -2.88 -26.15 20.38
N PHE A 89 -1.58 -25.95 20.24
CA PHE A 89 -0.98 -24.85 19.51
C PHE A 89 -0.30 -25.37 18.24
N ASP A 90 -0.68 -24.84 17.10
CA ASP A 90 0.02 -25.03 15.83
C ASP A 90 0.80 -23.74 15.54
N PHE A 91 2.11 -23.80 15.72
CA PHE A 91 3.03 -22.72 15.42
C PHE A 91 3.52 -22.86 13.97
N TYR A 92 3.73 -21.72 13.35
CA TYR A 92 4.28 -21.65 12.01
C TYR A 92 5.08 -20.36 11.87
N TYR A 93 6.04 -20.38 10.93
CA TYR A 93 6.71 -19.18 10.50
C TYR A 93 5.79 -18.44 9.52
N ASP A 94 5.75 -17.13 9.65
CA ASP A 94 5.06 -16.35 8.61
C ASP A 94 5.89 -16.40 7.33
N SER A 95 5.28 -16.87 6.26
CA SER A 95 5.92 -16.84 4.95
C SER A 95 5.92 -15.43 4.35
N ASN A 96 5.15 -14.52 4.93
CA ASN A 96 5.11 -13.12 4.53
C ASN A 96 4.75 -12.21 5.70
N THR A 97 5.19 -10.98 5.64
CA THR A 97 4.81 -9.92 6.59
C THR A 97 4.58 -8.62 5.83
N THR A 98 3.55 -7.89 6.26
CA THR A 98 3.22 -6.57 5.69
C THR A 98 3.37 -5.49 6.76
N GLY A 99 3.87 -4.34 6.37
CA GLY A 99 4.00 -3.18 7.25
C GLY A 99 4.51 -1.93 6.54
N MET A 100 4.65 -0.84 7.28
CA MET A 100 5.18 0.42 6.75
C MET A 100 6.71 0.37 6.69
N LEU A 101 7.28 0.61 5.52
CA LEU A 101 8.73 0.65 5.31
C LEU A 101 9.34 1.80 6.13
N LYS A 102 10.34 1.50 6.94
CA LYS A 102 11.10 2.50 7.70
C LYS A 102 12.49 2.74 7.13
N SER A 103 13.14 1.68 6.69
CA SER A 103 14.44 1.78 6.02
C SER A 103 14.73 0.53 5.21
N ILE A 104 15.58 0.68 4.20
CA ILE A 104 16.13 -0.42 3.41
C ILE A 104 17.59 -0.15 3.08
N SER A 105 18.39 -1.20 3.10
CA SER A 105 19.80 -1.24 2.69
C SER A 105 20.06 -2.41 1.75
N SER A 106 21.30 -2.69 1.39
CA SER A 106 21.66 -3.86 0.58
C SER A 106 21.51 -5.19 1.32
N SER A 107 21.42 -5.18 2.65
CA SER A 107 21.40 -6.40 3.46
C SER A 107 20.32 -6.44 4.53
N THR A 108 19.60 -5.34 4.72
CA THR A 108 18.58 -5.25 5.78
C THR A 108 17.39 -4.41 5.35
N LEU A 109 16.24 -4.79 5.86
CA LEU A 109 14.97 -4.07 5.73
C LEU A 109 14.40 -3.85 7.14
N SER A 110 13.88 -2.65 7.39
CA SER A 110 13.15 -2.35 8.63
C SER A 110 11.75 -1.88 8.30
N LEU A 111 10.76 -2.47 8.94
CA LEU A 111 9.36 -2.08 8.78
C LEU A 111 8.66 -1.90 10.13
N LYS A 112 7.66 -1.06 10.15
CA LYS A 112 6.71 -0.94 11.26
C LYS A 112 5.51 -1.81 10.95
N THR A 113 5.31 -2.83 11.76
CA THR A 113 4.17 -3.74 11.65
C THR A 113 2.85 -3.04 12.00
N SER A 114 1.72 -3.64 11.64
CA SER A 114 0.37 -3.20 12.04
C SER A 114 0.21 -3.02 13.55
N TYR A 115 0.97 -3.78 14.35
CA TYR A 115 1.00 -3.68 15.81
C TYR A 115 1.90 -2.55 16.35
N GLY A 116 2.43 -1.70 15.48
CA GLY A 116 3.25 -0.55 15.85
C GLY A 116 4.69 -0.87 16.26
N ARG A 117 5.12 -2.12 16.17
CA ARG A 117 6.50 -2.55 16.45
C ARG A 117 7.37 -2.34 15.21
N THR A 118 8.63 -2.00 15.44
CA THR A 118 9.63 -1.98 14.37
C THR A 118 10.35 -3.32 14.36
N ALA A 119 10.31 -4.02 13.24
CA ALA A 119 11.04 -5.25 13.01
C ALA A 119 12.13 -4.99 11.96
N VAL A 120 13.27 -5.66 12.13
CA VAL A 120 14.40 -5.62 11.19
C VAL A 120 14.61 -7.02 10.67
N TYR A 121 14.72 -7.14 9.36
CA TYR A 121 14.90 -8.40 8.65
C TYR A 121 16.18 -8.34 7.82
N GLU A 122 16.87 -9.46 7.71
CA GLU A 122 18.01 -9.63 6.81
C GLU A 122 17.48 -9.95 5.40
N LEU A 123 18.06 -9.29 4.39
CA LEU A 123 17.77 -9.56 2.98
C LEU A 123 18.74 -10.59 2.46
N ASP A 124 18.24 -11.55 1.71
CA ASP A 124 19.06 -12.41 0.88
C ASP A 124 19.82 -11.56 -0.16
N ASP A 125 21.04 -11.95 -0.51
CA ASP A 125 21.84 -11.25 -1.50
C ASP A 125 21.17 -11.22 -2.89
N ASP A 126 20.35 -12.24 -3.18
CA ASP A 126 19.57 -12.39 -4.42
C ASP A 126 18.08 -12.03 -4.25
N ALA A 127 17.70 -11.34 -3.17
CA ALA A 127 16.31 -10.97 -2.90
C ALA A 127 15.71 -10.16 -4.06
N GLU A 128 14.52 -10.58 -4.49
CA GLU A 128 13.75 -9.86 -5.50
C GLU A 128 13.14 -8.59 -4.88
N LEU A 129 13.46 -7.43 -5.44
CA LEU A 129 12.92 -6.15 -4.99
C LEU A 129 12.00 -5.57 -6.06
N VAL A 130 10.75 -5.30 -5.70
CA VAL A 130 9.73 -4.72 -6.57
C VAL A 130 9.23 -3.42 -5.96
N LEU A 131 9.21 -2.34 -6.72
CA LEU A 131 8.65 -1.03 -6.36
C LEU A 131 7.52 -0.69 -7.32
N ASP A 132 6.32 -0.53 -6.79
CA ASP A 132 5.12 -0.16 -7.56
C ASP A 132 4.89 -1.06 -8.79
N GLY A 133 5.23 -2.36 -8.68
CA GLY A 133 5.05 -3.36 -9.71
C GLY A 133 6.21 -3.50 -10.69
N VAL A 134 7.32 -2.79 -10.50
CA VAL A 134 8.52 -2.85 -11.35
C VAL A 134 9.73 -3.31 -10.54
N ASN A 135 10.58 -4.15 -11.14
CA ASN A 135 11.85 -4.54 -10.50
C ASN A 135 12.69 -3.30 -10.19
N ALA A 136 13.17 -3.23 -8.98
CA ALA A 136 13.88 -2.08 -8.46
C ALA A 136 15.11 -2.49 -7.64
N THR A 137 16.00 -1.54 -7.43
CA THR A 137 17.12 -1.69 -6.49
C THR A 137 16.75 -1.10 -5.13
N TYR A 138 17.41 -1.54 -4.06
CA TYR A 138 17.24 -0.93 -2.74
C TYR A 138 17.51 0.58 -2.73
N ARG A 139 18.36 1.09 -3.65
CA ARG A 139 18.68 2.52 -3.76
C ARG A 139 17.49 3.32 -4.32
N GLU A 140 16.77 2.76 -5.28
CA GLU A 140 15.57 3.36 -5.86
C GLU A 140 14.44 3.39 -4.83
N ILE A 141 14.21 2.28 -4.13
CA ILE A 141 13.23 2.22 -3.03
C ILE A 141 13.60 3.24 -1.94
N LYS A 142 14.87 3.29 -1.52
CA LYS A 142 15.35 4.25 -0.52
C LYS A 142 15.22 5.72 -0.98
N LYS A 143 15.38 5.98 -2.28
CA LYS A 143 15.16 7.31 -2.84
C LYS A 143 13.68 7.68 -2.75
N ARG A 144 12.80 6.78 -3.20
CA ARG A 144 11.36 6.99 -3.21
C ARG A 144 10.78 7.14 -1.79
N LEU A 145 11.33 6.44 -0.79
CA LEU A 145 10.95 6.54 0.62
C LEU A 145 11.12 7.96 1.22
N LYS A 146 11.85 8.85 0.56
CA LYS A 146 11.97 10.25 0.99
C LYS A 146 10.78 11.10 0.56
N ASP A 147 10.10 10.67 -0.49
CA ASP A 147 9.04 11.42 -1.16
C ASP A 147 7.65 10.96 -0.72
N THR A 148 7.51 9.68 -0.35
CA THR A 148 6.23 9.08 0.07
C THR A 148 6.43 7.98 1.10
N ASP A 149 5.45 7.78 1.96
CA ASP A 149 5.34 6.59 2.78
C ASP A 149 5.06 5.36 1.90
N MET A 150 5.48 4.19 2.35
CA MET A 150 5.39 2.96 1.58
C MET A 150 4.89 1.81 2.42
N LEU A 151 3.92 1.07 1.86
CA LEU A 151 3.54 -0.24 2.35
C LEU A 151 4.46 -1.28 1.73
N VAL A 152 4.97 -2.19 2.53
CA VAL A 152 5.86 -3.26 2.07
C VAL A 152 5.32 -4.61 2.51
N THR A 153 5.33 -5.56 1.59
CA THR A 153 5.13 -6.98 1.87
C THR A 153 6.44 -7.70 1.60
N VAL A 154 6.91 -8.46 2.57
CA VAL A 154 8.12 -9.28 2.46
C VAL A 154 7.76 -10.75 2.51
N GLU A 155 8.47 -11.56 1.74
CA GLU A 155 8.40 -13.03 1.77
C GLU A 155 9.72 -13.59 2.29
N PHE A 156 9.65 -14.62 3.10
CA PHE A 156 10.79 -15.26 3.74
C PHE A 156 11.10 -16.60 3.09
N ASP A 157 12.39 -16.95 3.03
CA ASP A 157 12.76 -18.34 2.91
C ASP A 157 12.36 -19.09 4.18
N LYS A 158 11.68 -20.22 4.00
CA LYS A 158 11.16 -21.00 5.15
C LYS A 158 12.25 -21.67 5.97
N ASP A 159 13.43 -21.85 5.38
CA ASP A 159 14.52 -22.62 5.97
C ASP A 159 15.62 -21.73 6.58
N GLU A 160 15.72 -20.45 6.20
CA GLU A 160 16.88 -19.61 6.53
C GLU A 160 16.56 -18.24 7.17
N ASP A 161 15.31 -17.89 7.45
CA ASP A 161 14.86 -16.60 8.05
C ASP A 161 15.26 -15.34 7.25
N TYR A 162 15.72 -15.47 6.01
CA TYR A 162 16.05 -14.36 5.14
C TYR A 162 14.84 -13.94 4.29
N VAL A 163 14.76 -12.64 4.02
CA VAL A 163 13.78 -12.11 3.07
C VAL A 163 14.27 -12.37 1.65
N THR A 164 13.47 -13.13 0.90
CA THR A 164 13.74 -13.48 -0.50
C THR A 164 13.01 -12.60 -1.50
N SER A 165 11.90 -11.98 -1.08
CA SER A 165 11.13 -11.06 -1.92
C SER A 165 10.63 -9.87 -1.12
N VAL A 166 10.70 -8.69 -1.71
CA VAL A 166 10.22 -7.42 -1.15
C VAL A 166 9.35 -6.73 -2.17
N ASN A 167 8.07 -6.65 -1.91
CA ASN A 167 7.12 -5.91 -2.73
C ASN A 167 6.73 -4.61 -2.02
N VAL A 168 7.10 -3.49 -2.60
CA VAL A 168 6.90 -2.14 -2.04
C VAL A 168 5.87 -1.39 -2.87
N LYS A 169 4.89 -0.81 -2.21
CA LYS A 169 3.86 0.03 -2.81
C LYS A 169 3.91 1.43 -2.21
N SER A 170 4.07 2.44 -3.04
CA SER A 170 3.97 3.85 -2.63
C SER A 170 2.56 4.18 -2.18
N LEU A 171 2.40 4.88 -1.05
CA LEU A 171 1.08 5.34 -0.58
C LEU A 171 0.59 6.61 -1.31
N THR A 172 1.44 7.24 -2.09
CA THR A 172 1.06 8.32 -3.00
C THR A 172 1.48 7.95 -4.40
N LEU A 173 0.54 7.98 -5.34
CA LEU A 173 0.78 7.72 -6.76
C LEU A 173 0.26 8.88 -7.60
N GLU A 174 1.09 9.28 -8.55
CA GLU A 174 0.74 10.25 -9.58
C GLU A 174 0.69 9.54 -10.94
N GLY A 175 -0.17 9.99 -11.83
CA GLY A 175 -0.24 9.43 -13.18
C GLY A 175 -1.46 9.89 -13.97
N MET A 176 -1.77 9.14 -15.03
CA MET A 176 -2.96 9.35 -15.83
C MET A 176 -4.09 8.45 -15.32
N LEU A 177 -5.26 9.03 -15.13
CA LEU A 177 -6.46 8.30 -14.72
C LEU A 177 -7.03 7.55 -15.92
N ASP A 178 -7.07 6.21 -15.82
CA ASP A 178 -7.49 5.35 -16.93
C ASP A 178 -8.87 4.70 -16.67
N VAL A 179 -9.19 4.41 -15.41
CA VAL A 179 -10.50 3.86 -15.01
C VAL A 179 -10.94 4.49 -13.71
N VAL A 180 -12.22 4.83 -13.62
CA VAL A 180 -12.91 5.21 -12.38
C VAL A 180 -14.25 4.51 -12.34
N ASP A 181 -14.39 3.51 -11.48
CA ASP A 181 -15.66 2.82 -11.27
C ASP A 181 -16.02 2.72 -9.78
N SER A 182 -17.06 1.97 -9.41
CA SER A 182 -17.52 1.87 -8.02
C SER A 182 -16.64 0.99 -7.13
N LYS A 183 -15.65 0.30 -7.70
CA LYS A 183 -14.84 -0.68 -6.99
C LYS A 183 -13.35 -0.37 -7.04
N ARG A 184 -12.92 0.38 -8.07
CA ARG A 184 -11.51 0.65 -8.30
C ARG A 184 -11.28 1.92 -9.12
N ILE A 185 -10.08 2.45 -8.97
CA ILE A 185 -9.46 3.36 -9.94
C ILE A 185 -8.26 2.66 -10.57
N VAL A 186 -7.90 3.07 -11.77
CA VAL A 186 -6.66 2.63 -12.43
C VAL A 186 -5.86 3.87 -12.80
N ILE A 187 -4.64 3.92 -12.32
CA ILE A 187 -3.67 4.97 -12.61
C ILE A 187 -2.58 4.37 -13.50
N VAL A 188 -2.22 5.07 -14.57
CA VAL A 188 -1.12 4.69 -15.46
C VAL A 188 0.03 5.67 -15.23
N ASN A 189 1.17 5.14 -14.82
CA ASN A 189 2.41 5.88 -14.68
C ASN A 189 3.54 5.07 -15.32
N ASP A 190 4.37 5.70 -16.16
CA ASP A 190 5.49 5.05 -16.86
C ASP A 190 5.14 3.70 -17.51
N GLU A 191 3.98 3.62 -18.16
CA GLU A 191 3.40 2.41 -18.77
C GLU A 191 2.94 1.32 -17.78
N VAL A 192 3.13 1.52 -16.48
CA VAL A 192 2.63 0.63 -15.43
C VAL A 192 1.20 0.99 -15.05
N ARG A 193 0.35 -0.01 -14.93
CA ARG A 193 -1.06 0.14 -14.53
C ARG A 193 -1.21 -0.22 -13.05
N HIS A 194 -1.51 0.77 -12.24
CA HIS A 194 -1.78 0.60 -10.81
C HIS A 194 -3.28 0.49 -10.59
N VAL A 195 -3.73 -0.67 -10.11
CA VAL A 195 -5.13 -0.89 -9.73
C VAL A 195 -5.27 -0.67 -8.23
N ILE A 196 -6.12 0.29 -7.86
CA ILE A 196 -6.37 0.69 -6.48
C ILE A 196 -7.83 0.45 -6.17
N ASP A 197 -8.11 -0.30 -5.11
CA ASP A 197 -9.46 -0.58 -4.68
C ASP A 197 -10.12 0.65 -4.05
N VAL A 198 -11.40 0.82 -4.34
CA VAL A 198 -12.23 1.87 -3.74
C VAL A 198 -12.97 1.25 -2.55
N PRO A 199 -12.87 1.84 -1.35
CA PRO A 199 -13.58 1.36 -0.17
C PRO A 199 -15.09 1.24 -0.43
N TYR A 200 -15.73 0.24 0.18
CA TYR A 200 -17.18 0.05 0.06
C TYR A 200 -17.98 1.30 0.44
N ASN A 201 -17.49 2.07 1.41
CA ASN A 201 -18.06 3.37 1.76
C ASN A 201 -17.23 4.49 1.12
N ASP A 202 -17.58 4.86 -0.12
CA ASP A 202 -16.92 5.89 -0.92
C ASP A 202 -17.15 7.32 -0.40
N THR A 203 -18.03 7.52 0.58
CA THR A 203 -18.31 8.85 1.17
C THR A 203 -17.13 9.41 1.98
N ASN A 204 -16.18 8.56 2.38
CA ASN A 204 -15.00 8.97 3.15
C ASN A 204 -13.80 9.32 2.26
N ILE A 205 -13.92 9.12 0.94
CA ILE A 205 -12.86 9.46 -0.01
C ILE A 205 -12.89 10.97 -0.24
N TYR A 206 -11.77 11.64 0.06
CA TYR A 206 -11.60 13.03 -0.35
C TYR A 206 -11.33 13.09 -1.85
N CYS A 207 -12.15 13.82 -2.58
CA CYS A 207 -12.00 14.02 -4.00
C CYS A 207 -11.96 15.50 -4.35
N GLU A 208 -10.97 15.91 -5.13
CA GLU A 208 -10.86 17.25 -5.68
C GLU A 208 -10.76 17.15 -7.21
N TYR A 209 -11.48 18.02 -7.92
CA TYR A 209 -11.44 18.13 -9.37
C TYR A 209 -11.24 19.58 -9.79
N ASN A 210 -10.14 19.87 -10.44
CA ASN A 210 -9.75 21.22 -10.88
C ASN A 210 -9.82 22.28 -9.75
N GLY A 211 -9.42 21.90 -8.52
CA GLY A 211 -9.42 22.79 -7.37
C GLY A 211 -10.75 22.87 -6.60
N GLU A 212 -11.76 22.12 -7.01
CA GLU A 212 -13.06 22.07 -6.33
C GLU A 212 -13.26 20.70 -5.65
N GLU A 213 -13.62 20.72 -4.36
CA GLU A 213 -14.01 19.51 -3.64
C GLU A 213 -15.33 18.96 -4.17
N ILE A 214 -15.35 17.69 -4.52
CA ILE A 214 -16.52 16.99 -5.05
C ILE A 214 -16.67 15.61 -4.39
N SER A 215 -17.84 14.98 -4.53
CA SER A 215 -18.00 13.59 -4.10
C SER A 215 -17.36 12.62 -5.11
N TYR A 216 -16.94 11.44 -4.63
CA TYR A 216 -16.43 10.36 -5.48
C TYR A 216 -17.45 9.95 -6.57
N THR A 217 -18.74 9.89 -6.21
CA THR A 217 -19.82 9.62 -7.18
C THR A 217 -19.87 10.68 -8.29
N ARG A 218 -19.64 11.96 -7.95
CA ARG A 218 -19.58 13.05 -8.93
C ARG A 218 -18.34 12.91 -9.81
N MET A 219 -17.17 12.54 -9.24
CA MET A 219 -15.95 12.28 -9.99
C MET A 219 -16.16 11.17 -11.03
N ARG A 220 -16.82 10.07 -10.66
CA ARG A 220 -17.17 9.00 -11.60
C ARG A 220 -18.02 9.48 -12.77
N SER A 221 -19.01 10.34 -12.51
CA SER A 221 -19.83 10.91 -13.58
C SER A 221 -19.01 11.81 -14.50
N ILE A 222 -18.14 12.65 -13.96
CA ILE A 222 -17.25 13.52 -14.73
C ILE A 222 -16.33 12.66 -15.61
N PHE A 223 -15.69 11.63 -15.04
CA PHE A 223 -14.80 10.74 -15.80
C PHE A 223 -15.54 10.03 -16.95
N ALA A 224 -16.78 9.63 -16.76
CA ALA A 224 -17.58 8.97 -17.80
C ALA A 224 -17.95 9.90 -18.97
N ASP A 225 -18.12 11.18 -18.68
CA ASP A 225 -18.54 12.20 -19.66
C ASP A 225 -17.35 12.93 -20.30
N GLU A 226 -16.20 13.00 -19.59
CA GLU A 226 -15.01 13.75 -20.00
C GLU A 226 -14.21 12.95 -21.05
N LYS A 227 -13.79 13.61 -22.10
CA LYS A 227 -12.98 13.02 -23.16
C LYS A 227 -11.50 13.39 -23.06
N ASN A 228 -11.19 14.38 -22.22
CA ASN A 228 -9.83 14.84 -22.06
C ASN A 228 -9.06 13.94 -21.09
N PRO A 229 -7.77 13.77 -21.30
CA PRO A 229 -6.93 13.07 -20.36
C PRO A 229 -7.00 13.72 -18.95
N MET A 230 -7.15 12.92 -17.94
CA MET A 230 -7.18 13.37 -16.55
C MET A 230 -5.92 12.90 -15.84
N LYS A 231 -5.24 13.82 -15.19
CA LYS A 231 -4.16 13.48 -14.26
C LYS A 231 -4.68 13.37 -12.86
N ILE A 232 -4.03 12.51 -12.12
CA ILE A 232 -4.39 12.20 -10.74
C ILE A 232 -3.15 12.16 -9.87
N GLU A 233 -3.29 12.71 -8.67
CA GLU A 233 -2.51 12.36 -7.50
C GLU A 233 -3.45 11.62 -6.54
N ALA A 234 -3.12 10.38 -6.17
CA ALA A 234 -3.91 9.55 -5.30
C ALA A 234 -3.12 9.17 -4.05
N GLU A 235 -3.78 9.24 -2.90
CA GLU A 235 -3.24 8.75 -1.62
C GLU A 235 -4.03 7.52 -1.19
N MET A 236 -3.34 6.48 -0.72
CA MET A 236 -3.90 5.22 -0.26
C MET A 236 -3.88 5.12 1.26
N ASN A 237 -4.78 4.32 1.80
CA ASN A 237 -4.80 3.96 3.21
C ASN A 237 -3.62 3.03 3.55
N GLU A 238 -3.04 3.24 4.73
CA GLU A 238 -1.92 2.42 5.23
C GLU A 238 -2.31 0.97 5.53
N ASP A 239 -3.58 0.73 5.90
CA ASP A 239 -4.02 -0.57 6.40
C ASP A 239 -4.34 -1.57 5.29
N ASP A 240 -4.97 -1.12 4.21
CA ASP A 240 -5.52 -2.00 3.17
C ASP A 240 -5.16 -1.57 1.73
N TYR A 241 -4.35 -0.51 1.59
CA TYR A 241 -3.99 0.07 0.29
C TYR A 241 -5.19 0.50 -0.57
N SER A 242 -6.34 0.73 0.04
CA SER A 242 -7.51 1.29 -0.66
C SER A 242 -7.38 2.81 -0.84
N LEU A 243 -8.15 3.35 -1.79
CA LEU A 243 -8.14 4.79 -2.08
C LEU A 243 -8.61 5.61 -0.86
N LYS A 244 -7.78 6.53 -0.41
CA LYS A 244 -8.06 7.48 0.67
C LYS A 244 -8.45 8.85 0.14
N SER A 245 -7.67 9.36 -0.81
CA SER A 245 -7.93 10.65 -1.44
C SER A 245 -7.48 10.66 -2.89
N MET A 246 -8.06 11.57 -3.67
CA MET A 246 -7.64 11.82 -5.04
C MET A 246 -7.79 13.31 -5.40
N ILE A 247 -6.77 13.85 -6.03
CA ILE A 247 -6.78 15.17 -6.65
C ILE A 247 -6.67 14.94 -8.15
N VAL A 248 -7.68 15.38 -8.89
CA VAL A 248 -7.76 15.17 -10.34
C VAL A 248 -7.77 16.50 -11.05
N VAL A 249 -6.92 16.60 -12.06
CA VAL A 249 -6.87 17.75 -12.95
C VAL A 249 -7.14 17.27 -14.37
N SER A 250 -8.19 17.81 -14.97
CA SER A 250 -8.52 17.66 -16.36
C SER A 250 -8.47 19.03 -17.04
N GLY A 251 -7.91 19.08 -18.20
CA GLY A 251 -7.85 20.33 -18.94
C GLY A 251 -7.97 20.10 -20.45
N THR A 252 -8.73 20.95 -21.10
CA THR A 252 -8.65 21.13 -22.56
C THR A 252 -7.37 21.84 -22.94
N VAL A 253 -6.73 22.48 -21.98
CA VAL A 253 -5.51 23.28 -22.17
C VAL A 253 -4.71 23.23 -20.88
N ASP A 254 -3.59 22.56 -20.89
CA ASP A 254 -2.60 22.68 -19.83
C ASP A 254 -1.72 23.91 -20.11
N GLU A 255 -1.58 24.76 -19.11
CA GLU A 255 -0.76 25.97 -19.19
C GLU A 255 0.36 25.89 -18.14
N GLY A 256 1.59 26.19 -18.56
CA GLY A 256 2.72 26.17 -17.65
C GLY A 256 4.01 26.65 -18.30
N THR A 257 5.09 26.65 -17.51
CA THR A 257 6.43 26.92 -18.00
C THR A 257 7.08 25.65 -18.56
N VAL A 258 7.84 25.77 -19.63
CA VAL A 258 8.51 24.62 -20.24
C VAL A 258 9.70 24.19 -19.42
N LYS A 259 9.69 22.94 -18.95
CA LYS A 259 10.84 22.29 -18.32
C LYS A 259 11.78 21.70 -19.37
N SER A 260 11.22 21.02 -20.36
CA SER A 260 11.96 20.44 -21.47
C SER A 260 11.08 20.32 -22.71
N ILE A 261 11.69 20.39 -23.89
CA ILE A 261 11.01 20.20 -25.17
C ILE A 261 11.92 19.46 -26.15
N SER A 262 11.39 18.43 -26.79
CA SER A 262 12.09 17.61 -27.79
C SER A 262 11.33 17.58 -29.11
N GLY A 263 11.78 16.76 -30.08
CA GLY A 263 11.11 16.56 -31.36
C GLY A 263 9.73 15.94 -31.23
N THR A 264 9.51 15.17 -30.17
CA THR A 264 8.34 14.30 -30.03
C THR A 264 7.62 14.47 -28.69
N SER A 265 8.15 15.32 -27.80
CA SER A 265 7.54 15.55 -26.49
C SER A 265 7.80 16.96 -25.97
N ILE A 266 6.90 17.44 -25.13
CA ILE A 266 7.04 18.67 -24.34
C ILE A 266 6.70 18.35 -22.88
N THR A 267 7.56 18.80 -21.95
CA THR A 267 7.30 18.75 -20.51
C THR A 267 7.08 20.17 -20.01
N ILE A 268 5.93 20.40 -19.39
CA ILE A 268 5.59 21.68 -18.79
C ILE A 268 5.43 21.52 -17.28
N VAL A 269 5.65 22.61 -16.56
CA VAL A 269 5.38 22.73 -15.11
C VAL A 269 4.24 23.72 -14.95
N ASN A 270 3.12 23.29 -14.42
CA ASN A 270 1.97 24.16 -14.20
C ASN A 270 2.16 25.11 -13.01
N ALA A 271 1.18 25.96 -12.75
CA ALA A 271 1.23 26.97 -11.69
C ALA A 271 1.32 26.39 -10.27
N VAL A 272 0.95 25.12 -10.07
CA VAL A 272 1.04 24.41 -8.78
C VAL A 272 2.29 23.51 -8.68
N GLY A 273 3.20 23.59 -9.66
CA GLY A 273 4.48 22.87 -9.64
C GLY A 273 4.42 21.43 -10.15
N LEU A 274 3.30 20.99 -10.70
CA LEU A 274 3.18 19.65 -11.29
C LEU A 274 3.78 19.62 -12.70
N GLU A 275 4.50 18.54 -12.99
CA GLU A 275 5.17 18.33 -14.28
C GLU A 275 4.33 17.46 -15.20
N TYR A 276 4.16 17.92 -16.43
CA TYR A 276 3.37 17.24 -17.44
C TYR A 276 4.16 17.00 -18.71
N THR A 277 4.23 15.75 -19.15
CA THR A 277 4.89 15.41 -20.42
C THR A 277 3.87 14.98 -21.46
N TYR A 278 3.81 15.72 -22.55
CA TYR A 278 2.93 15.47 -23.68
C TYR A 278 3.74 14.97 -24.87
N LYS A 279 3.19 13.99 -25.61
CA LYS A 279 3.70 13.63 -26.92
C LYS A 279 3.24 14.68 -27.93
N VAL A 280 4.14 15.18 -28.75
CA VAL A 280 3.83 16.11 -29.84
C VAL A 280 3.61 15.30 -31.10
N GLU A 281 2.40 15.35 -31.64
CA GLU A 281 2.10 14.70 -32.92
C GLU A 281 2.84 15.39 -34.09
N PRO A 282 3.21 14.62 -35.13
CA PRO A 282 3.88 15.21 -36.30
C PRO A 282 3.09 16.33 -37.00
N ALA A 283 1.76 16.28 -36.88
CA ALA A 283 0.84 17.26 -37.45
C ALA A 283 0.40 18.34 -36.44
N ALA A 284 1.02 18.39 -35.24
CA ALA A 284 0.69 19.39 -34.25
C ALA A 284 0.93 20.81 -34.80
N ARG A 285 -0.03 21.69 -34.52
CA ARG A 285 0.09 23.11 -34.89
C ARG A 285 0.75 23.86 -33.73
N GLY A 286 1.61 24.80 -34.08
CA GLY A 286 2.26 25.66 -33.10
C GLY A 286 1.79 27.11 -33.26
N TYR A 287 1.66 27.78 -32.12
CA TYR A 287 1.28 29.20 -32.07
C TYR A 287 2.29 29.94 -31.19
N ILE A 288 2.61 31.18 -31.59
CA ILE A 288 3.40 32.11 -30.78
C ILE A 288 2.58 33.40 -30.67
N ASN A 289 2.19 33.78 -29.46
CA ASN A 289 1.34 34.96 -29.22
C ASN A 289 0.06 34.92 -30.06
N ASP A 290 -0.62 33.78 -30.12
CA ASP A 290 -1.84 33.47 -30.86
C ASP A 290 -1.67 33.49 -32.39
N GLU A 291 -0.46 33.68 -32.95
CA GLU A 291 -0.17 33.56 -34.38
C GLU A 291 0.32 32.14 -34.72
N GLU A 292 -0.37 31.49 -35.68
CA GLU A 292 0.00 30.16 -36.15
C GLU A 292 1.37 30.17 -36.83
N THR A 293 2.23 29.24 -36.49
CA THR A 293 3.52 29.02 -37.14
C THR A 293 3.66 27.59 -37.63
N SER A 294 4.08 27.40 -38.85
CA SER A 294 4.36 26.09 -39.45
C SER A 294 5.67 25.48 -38.95
N MET A 295 6.46 26.22 -38.18
CA MET A 295 7.77 25.79 -37.72
C MET A 295 7.74 25.49 -36.20
N LEU A 296 7.54 24.23 -35.81
CA LEU A 296 7.65 23.78 -34.40
C LEU A 296 9.01 24.16 -33.77
N THR A 297 10.05 24.35 -34.58
CA THR A 297 11.37 24.84 -34.10
C THR A 297 11.27 26.24 -33.50
N LYS A 298 10.49 27.15 -34.12
CA LYS A 298 10.29 28.50 -33.60
C LYS A 298 9.46 28.48 -32.30
N VAL A 299 8.45 27.59 -32.20
CA VAL A 299 7.68 27.40 -30.96
C VAL A 299 8.60 26.93 -29.85
N ARG A 300 9.53 26.04 -30.16
CA ARG A 300 10.52 25.56 -29.16
C ARG A 300 11.45 26.67 -28.69
N GLU A 301 11.95 27.49 -29.62
CA GLU A 301 12.81 28.62 -29.27
C GLU A 301 12.06 29.60 -28.36
N ALA A 302 10.84 29.99 -28.73
CA ALA A 302 10.01 30.87 -27.92
C ALA A 302 9.60 30.28 -26.57
N ALA A 303 9.30 28.99 -26.53
CA ALA A 303 8.90 28.28 -25.29
C ALA A 303 10.03 28.12 -24.27
N LEU A 304 11.30 28.21 -24.70
CA LEU A 304 12.48 28.15 -23.82
C LEU A 304 12.95 29.54 -23.37
N GLU A 305 12.32 30.62 -23.84
CA GLU A 305 12.60 31.95 -23.33
C GLU A 305 12.17 32.08 -21.85
N ASP A 306 12.96 32.83 -21.09
CA ASP A 306 12.75 32.97 -19.64
C ASP A 306 11.38 33.65 -19.38
N GLY A 307 10.53 32.96 -18.60
CA GLY A 307 9.17 33.42 -18.29
C GLY A 307 8.11 33.11 -19.35
N ALA A 308 8.44 32.37 -20.42
CA ALA A 308 7.45 31.95 -21.41
C ALA A 308 6.44 30.96 -20.80
N THR A 309 5.15 31.23 -21.03
CA THR A 309 4.05 30.32 -20.71
C THR A 309 3.62 29.60 -21.96
N VAL A 310 3.45 28.29 -21.88
CA VAL A 310 3.02 27.44 -22.99
C VAL A 310 1.68 26.81 -22.65
N ARG A 311 0.79 26.79 -23.66
CA ARG A 311 -0.45 26.03 -23.65
C ARG A 311 -0.31 24.80 -24.53
N VAL A 312 -0.74 23.64 -24.02
CA VAL A 312 -0.64 22.36 -24.72
C VAL A 312 -2.02 21.67 -24.77
#